data_8e8c5bcdfbc73d2c9d812d30c8e9910a
#
_entry.id   8e8c5bcdfbc73d2c9d812d30c8e9910a
#
_cell.length_a   1.000
_cell.length_b   1.000
_cell.length_c   1.000
_cell.angle_alpha   90.00
_cell.angle_beta   90.00
_cell.angle_gamma   90.00
#
_symmetry.space_group_name_H-M   'P 1'
#
loop_
_entity.id
_entity.type
_entity.pdbx_description
1 polymer ?
#
loop_
_entity_poly.entity_id
_entity_poly.type
_entity_poly.pdbx_seq_one_letter_code
_entity_poly.pdbx_strand_id
1 'polypeptide(L)'
;MGSLCLSLVLSLMLLAPLRPSAAYPKLNQGSHLSSENPSDVLISPGGTFSTGFYPLGLNAYAFAVWFSKPTCWLGHNCTLAWMANRDHPVNGRRSKLLLKETGNLVLTDAAEFNVWATGTATNSKLTSYLQLADSCIGWQSLA
;
A
#
# COMPACT_ATOMS: atom_id res chain seq x y z
N MET A 1 -26.51 13.56 -46.02
CA MET A 1 -25.78 12.43 -45.43
C MET A 1 -24.71 12.85 -44.43
N GLY A 2 -24.23 14.07 -44.40
CA GLY A 2 -23.20 14.50 -43.43
C GLY A 2 -23.70 14.72 -41.98
N SER A 3 -24.97 14.98 -41.77
CA SER A 3 -25.51 15.34 -40.46
C SER A 3 -25.69 14.15 -39.50
N LEU A 4 -25.97 12.97 -40.02
CA LEU A 4 -26.14 11.73 -39.22
C LEU A 4 -24.83 11.18 -38.70
N CYS A 5 -23.74 11.28 -39.48
CA CYS A 5 -22.40 10.85 -39.02
C CYS A 5 -21.86 11.74 -37.90
N LEU A 6 -22.08 13.05 -37.98
CA LEU A 6 -21.63 14.00 -36.96
C LEU A 6 -22.37 13.78 -35.62
N SER A 7 -23.67 13.50 -35.70
CA SER A 7 -24.50 13.21 -34.51
C SER A 7 -24.10 11.92 -33.83
N LEU A 8 -23.76 10.87 -34.58
CA LEU A 8 -23.29 9.59 -34.03
C LEU A 8 -21.90 9.70 -33.38
N VAL A 9 -20.98 10.46 -33.95
CA VAL A 9 -19.64 10.69 -33.38
C VAL A 9 -19.73 11.52 -32.11
N LEU A 10 -20.60 12.53 -32.07
CA LEU A 10 -20.82 13.33 -30.87
C LEU A 10 -21.47 12.52 -29.75
N SER A 11 -22.42 11.63 -30.07
CA SER A 11 -23.06 10.72 -29.11
C SER A 11 -22.07 9.69 -28.55
N LEU A 12 -21.12 9.22 -29.34
CA LEU A 12 -20.10 8.27 -28.91
C LEU A 12 -19.04 8.92 -27.98
N MET A 13 -18.78 10.22 -28.17
CA MET A 13 -17.88 10.98 -27.29
C MET A 13 -18.49 11.26 -25.90
N LEU A 14 -19.81 11.31 -25.77
CA LEU A 14 -20.50 11.48 -24.48
C LEU A 14 -20.59 10.19 -23.66
N LEU A 15 -20.27 9.05 -24.25
CA LEU A 15 -20.22 7.73 -23.60
C LEU A 15 -18.78 7.34 -23.14
N ALA A 16 -17.85 8.30 -23.11
CA ALA A 16 -16.57 8.06 -22.46
C ALA A 16 -16.86 7.69 -20.99
N PRO A 17 -16.50 6.48 -20.53
CA PRO A 17 -16.73 6.11 -19.14
C PRO A 17 -16.01 7.16 -18.29
N LEU A 18 -16.76 7.83 -17.42
CA LEU A 18 -16.18 8.58 -16.30
C LEU A 18 -15.28 7.57 -15.59
N ARG A 19 -13.97 7.71 -15.77
CA ARG A 19 -13.01 6.89 -15.02
C ARG A 19 -13.29 7.19 -13.56
N PRO A 20 -13.74 6.21 -12.77
CA PRO A 20 -13.85 6.44 -11.35
C PRO A 20 -12.48 6.94 -10.90
N SER A 21 -12.45 8.05 -10.19
CA SER A 21 -11.25 8.51 -9.51
C SER A 21 -10.80 7.33 -8.65
N ALA A 22 -9.77 6.63 -9.09
CA ALA A 22 -9.26 5.49 -8.35
C ALA A 22 -8.77 6.03 -7.01
N ALA A 23 -9.56 5.82 -5.96
CA ALA A 23 -9.10 6.08 -4.61
C ALA A 23 -7.89 5.17 -4.41
N TYR A 24 -6.71 5.77 -4.30
CA TYR A 24 -5.49 5.03 -4.06
C TYR A 24 -5.64 4.27 -2.74
N PRO A 25 -5.25 3.00 -2.68
CA PRO A 25 -5.40 2.21 -1.49
C PRO A 25 -4.63 2.85 -0.34
N LYS A 26 -5.30 3.03 0.77
CA LYS A 26 -4.74 3.55 2.01
C LYS A 26 -5.11 2.63 3.17
N LEU A 27 -4.24 2.53 4.15
CA LEU A 27 -4.50 1.82 5.39
C LEU A 27 -5.05 2.82 6.40
N ASN A 28 -6.28 2.61 6.86
CA ASN A 28 -6.91 3.46 7.87
C ASN A 28 -6.55 3.00 9.29
N GLN A 29 -6.73 3.88 10.27
CA GLN A 29 -6.62 3.53 11.69
C GLN A 29 -7.50 2.32 12.02
N GLY A 30 -7.00 1.44 12.88
CA GLY A 30 -7.65 0.19 13.26
C GLY A 30 -7.59 -0.90 12.20
N SER A 31 -7.09 -0.59 10.99
CA SER A 31 -6.93 -1.58 9.91
C SER A 31 -5.51 -2.15 9.87
N HIS A 32 -5.36 -3.28 9.22
CA HIS A 32 -4.07 -3.96 9.08
C HIS A 32 -3.87 -4.52 7.67
N LEU A 33 -2.61 -4.69 7.29
CA LEU A 33 -2.19 -5.56 6.18
C LEU A 33 -1.80 -6.92 6.74
N SER A 34 -2.13 -7.99 6.05
CA SER A 34 -1.83 -9.38 6.45
C SER A 34 -0.75 -9.98 5.57
N SER A 35 0.18 -10.72 6.18
CA SER A 35 1.16 -11.51 5.45
C SER A 35 0.53 -12.67 4.67
N GLU A 36 -0.69 -13.08 5.03
CA GLU A 36 -1.43 -14.17 4.37
C GLU A 36 -2.16 -13.72 3.11
N ASN A 37 -2.32 -12.41 2.92
CA ASN A 37 -3.03 -11.85 1.77
C ASN A 37 -2.06 -11.13 0.83
N PRO A 38 -1.66 -11.74 -0.29
CA PRO A 38 -0.77 -11.12 -1.27
C PRO A 38 -1.34 -9.84 -1.91
N SER A 39 -2.64 -9.62 -1.81
CA SER A 39 -3.32 -8.43 -2.33
C SER A 39 -3.28 -7.24 -1.36
N ASP A 40 -2.81 -7.46 -0.12
CA ASP A 40 -2.66 -6.40 0.87
C ASP A 40 -1.41 -5.54 0.57
N VAL A 41 -1.48 -4.83 -0.55
CA VAL A 41 -0.42 -3.96 -1.05
C VAL A 41 -0.98 -2.56 -1.25
N LEU A 42 -0.30 -1.55 -0.71
CA LEU A 42 -0.58 -0.16 -1.02
C LEU A 42 0.28 0.28 -2.19
N ILE A 43 -0.30 1.03 -3.12
CA ILE A 43 0.39 1.53 -4.32
C ILE A 43 0.33 3.05 -4.31
N SER A 44 1.44 3.70 -4.64
CA SER A 44 1.48 5.15 -4.77
C SER A 44 0.61 5.65 -5.93
N PRO A 45 0.13 6.89 -5.91
CA PRO A 45 -0.76 7.44 -6.93
C PRO A 45 -0.29 7.28 -8.37
N GLY A 46 0.98 7.48 -8.65
CA GLY A 46 1.58 7.30 -9.98
C GLY A 46 2.00 5.85 -10.27
N GLY A 47 1.81 4.94 -9.31
CA GLY A 47 2.20 3.55 -9.46
C GLY A 47 3.73 3.34 -9.46
N THR A 48 4.50 4.28 -8.90
CA THR A 48 5.95 4.19 -8.83
C THR A 48 6.41 3.24 -7.75
N PHE A 49 5.74 3.28 -6.59
CA PHE A 49 6.08 2.50 -5.40
C PHE A 49 4.93 1.61 -4.97
N SER A 50 5.29 0.48 -4.38
CA SER A 50 4.38 -0.41 -3.65
C SER A 50 4.94 -0.70 -2.27
N THR A 51 4.05 -0.95 -1.30
CA THR A 51 4.42 -1.37 0.05
C THR A 51 3.48 -2.44 0.58
N GLY A 52 4.04 -3.37 1.35
CA GLY A 52 3.34 -4.52 1.90
C GLY A 52 4.31 -5.55 2.45
N PHE A 53 3.87 -6.79 2.56
CA PHE A 53 4.73 -7.90 2.96
C PHE A 53 5.51 -8.42 1.75
N TYR A 54 6.83 -8.31 1.83
CA TYR A 54 7.77 -8.74 0.79
C TYR A 54 8.46 -10.06 1.21
N PRO A 55 8.43 -11.10 0.37
CA PRO A 55 9.08 -12.38 0.70
C PRO A 55 10.61 -12.24 0.63
N LEU A 56 11.30 -12.62 1.69
CA LEU A 56 12.76 -12.69 1.77
C LEU A 56 13.29 -14.11 1.59
N GLY A 57 12.42 -15.10 1.74
CA GLY A 57 12.77 -16.51 1.67
C GLY A 57 11.59 -17.40 1.97
N LEU A 58 11.87 -18.65 2.28
CA LEU A 58 10.83 -19.63 2.63
C LEU A 58 10.20 -19.23 3.97
N ASN A 59 8.89 -18.88 3.94
CA ASN A 59 8.12 -18.45 5.11
C ASN A 59 8.78 -17.30 5.92
N ALA A 60 9.48 -16.40 5.22
CA ALA A 60 10.16 -15.25 5.81
C ALA A 60 9.77 -13.98 5.06
N TYR A 61 9.20 -13.01 5.76
CA TYR A 61 8.65 -11.79 5.18
C TYR A 61 9.14 -10.56 5.92
N ALA A 62 9.33 -9.48 5.16
CA ALA A 62 9.55 -8.14 5.70
C ALA A 62 8.43 -7.21 5.27
N PHE A 63 8.10 -6.24 6.11
CA PHE A 63 7.36 -5.08 5.65
C PHE A 63 8.32 -4.17 4.88
N ALA A 64 8.05 -3.94 3.61
CA ALA A 64 8.97 -3.29 2.70
C ALA A 64 8.28 -2.30 1.76
N VAL A 65 9.09 -1.41 1.19
CA VAL A 65 8.73 -0.55 0.06
C VAL A 65 9.62 -0.93 -1.11
N TRP A 66 9.03 -1.10 -2.29
CA TRP A 66 9.74 -1.45 -3.51
C TRP A 66 9.25 -0.63 -4.70
N PHE A 67 10.08 -0.57 -5.75
CA PHE A 67 9.67 0.03 -7.02
C PHE A 67 8.73 -0.91 -7.77
N SER A 68 7.55 -0.40 -8.15
CA SER A 68 6.56 -1.15 -8.93
C SER A 68 6.91 -1.20 -10.41
N LYS A 69 7.75 -0.29 -10.88
CA LYS A 69 8.18 -0.19 -12.29
C LYS A 69 9.71 -0.18 -12.39
N PRO A 70 10.31 -0.84 -13.36
CA PRO A 70 9.70 -1.76 -14.33
C PRO A 70 9.07 -2.96 -13.64
N THR A 71 8.12 -3.61 -14.31
CA THR A 71 7.19 -4.60 -13.76
C THR A 71 7.82 -5.53 -12.74
N CYS A 72 7.45 -5.33 -11.49
CA CYS A 72 7.83 -6.17 -10.37
C CYS A 72 6.68 -7.15 -10.10
N TRP A 73 6.86 -8.42 -10.40
CA TRP A 73 5.92 -9.46 -10.04
C TRP A 73 6.20 -9.90 -8.60
N LEU A 74 5.15 -9.95 -7.79
CA LEU A 74 5.21 -10.35 -6.38
C LEU A 74 6.18 -11.53 -6.14
N GLY A 75 7.29 -11.24 -5.47
CA GLY A 75 8.25 -12.23 -5.01
C GLY A 75 9.52 -12.42 -5.84
N HIS A 76 9.68 -11.77 -6.99
CA HIS A 76 10.87 -11.96 -7.81
C HIS A 76 11.41 -10.64 -8.39
N ASN A 77 12.66 -10.33 -8.04
CA ASN A 77 13.50 -9.29 -8.66
C ASN A 77 12.98 -7.84 -8.54
N CYS A 78 12.20 -7.51 -7.51
CA CYS A 78 11.86 -6.13 -7.23
C CYS A 78 13.06 -5.38 -6.65
N THR A 79 13.28 -4.16 -7.11
CA THR A 79 14.22 -3.26 -6.45
C THR A 79 13.59 -2.73 -5.18
N LEU A 80 14.15 -3.15 -4.04
CA LEU A 80 13.72 -2.69 -2.73
C LEU A 80 14.25 -1.29 -2.45
N ALA A 81 13.36 -0.39 -2.05
CA ALA A 81 13.71 0.95 -1.61
C ALA A 81 13.97 0.98 -0.09
N TRP A 82 13.22 0.20 0.69
CA TRP A 82 13.33 0.19 2.13
C TRP A 82 12.67 -1.06 2.75
N MET A 83 13.14 -1.48 3.94
CA MET A 83 12.58 -2.56 4.75
C MET A 83 12.60 -2.20 6.23
N ALA A 84 11.52 -2.53 6.95
CA ALA A 84 11.38 -2.28 8.38
C ALA A 84 12.15 -3.30 9.25
N ASN A 85 12.02 -4.57 8.92
CA ASN A 85 12.45 -5.69 9.77
C ASN A 85 13.40 -6.64 9.05
N ARG A 86 14.43 -6.09 8.41
CA ARG A 86 15.40 -6.85 7.61
C ARG A 86 16.04 -8.00 8.41
N ASP A 87 16.45 -7.71 9.65
CA ASP A 87 17.20 -8.65 10.48
C ASP A 87 16.30 -9.59 11.29
N HIS A 88 15.00 -9.30 11.31
CA HIS A 88 13.98 -10.09 12.01
C HIS A 88 12.75 -10.33 11.13
N PRO A 89 12.87 -11.18 10.08
CA PRO A 89 11.72 -11.52 9.25
C PRO A 89 10.60 -12.15 10.05
N VAL A 90 9.36 -11.88 9.64
CA VAL A 90 8.16 -12.49 10.23
C VAL A 90 7.65 -13.65 9.38
N ASN A 91 6.84 -14.51 9.97
CA ASN A 91 6.22 -15.64 9.26
C ASN A 91 5.16 -15.17 8.25
N GLY A 92 4.94 -15.94 7.20
CA GLY A 92 3.89 -15.72 6.22
C GLY A 92 2.48 -16.04 6.72
N ARG A 93 2.33 -16.45 7.99
CA ARG A 93 1.04 -16.70 8.62
C ARG A 93 0.88 -15.85 9.85
N ARG A 94 -0.33 -15.26 10.01
CA ARG A 94 -0.76 -14.50 11.18
C ARG A 94 0.06 -13.26 11.52
N SER A 95 1.09 -12.94 10.74
CA SER A 95 1.83 -11.69 10.90
C SER A 95 1.05 -10.53 10.29
N LYS A 96 1.06 -9.37 10.95
CA LYS A 96 0.24 -8.22 10.58
C LYS A 96 1.00 -6.91 10.73
N LEU A 97 0.70 -5.98 9.84
CA LEU A 97 1.06 -4.58 9.98
C LEU A 97 -0.19 -3.79 10.33
N LEU A 98 -0.29 -3.33 11.56
CA LEU A 98 -1.46 -2.65 12.12
C LEU A 98 -1.19 -1.16 12.27
N LEU A 99 -2.08 -0.32 11.74
CA LEU A 99 -2.12 1.10 12.08
C LEU A 99 -3.04 1.30 13.29
N LYS A 100 -2.43 1.49 14.46
CA LYS A 100 -3.17 1.68 15.70
C LYS A 100 -3.92 3.01 15.72
N GLU A 101 -4.92 3.12 16.56
CA GLU A 101 -5.70 4.34 16.76
C GLU A 101 -4.87 5.52 17.31
N THR A 102 -3.74 5.23 17.90
CA THR A 102 -2.74 6.22 18.33
C THR A 102 -1.91 6.79 17.20
N GLY A 103 -2.08 6.33 15.94
CA GLY A 103 -1.25 6.71 14.80
C GLY A 103 0.08 5.95 14.73
N ASN A 104 0.32 5.00 15.62
CA ASN A 104 1.52 4.16 15.59
C ASN A 104 1.33 2.98 14.62
N LEU A 105 2.25 2.81 13.69
CA LEU A 105 2.30 1.65 12.81
C LEU A 105 3.13 0.56 13.47
N VAL A 106 2.57 -0.64 13.62
CA VAL A 106 3.19 -1.73 14.37
C VAL A 106 3.17 -3.00 13.52
N LEU A 107 4.34 -3.63 13.38
CA LEU A 107 4.49 -4.96 12.79
C LEU A 107 4.52 -6.00 13.90
N THR A 108 3.61 -6.96 13.83
CA THR A 108 3.56 -8.09 14.75
C THR A 108 3.86 -9.40 14.04
N ASP A 109 4.46 -10.33 14.75
CA ASP A 109 4.65 -11.71 14.29
C ASP A 109 3.40 -12.57 14.51
N ALA A 110 3.52 -13.87 14.22
CA ALA A 110 2.43 -14.85 14.37
C ALA A 110 1.98 -15.06 15.83
N ALA A 111 2.81 -14.73 16.81
CA ALA A 111 2.53 -14.78 18.23
C ALA A 111 2.09 -13.43 18.81
N GLU A 112 1.86 -12.45 17.94
CA GLU A 112 1.44 -11.06 18.28
C GLU A 112 2.51 -10.25 19.02
N PHE A 113 3.78 -10.68 19.00
CA PHE A 113 4.87 -9.85 19.50
C PHE A 113 5.20 -8.71 18.54
N ASN A 114 5.46 -7.53 19.07
CA ASN A 114 5.90 -6.38 18.29
C ASN A 114 7.34 -6.61 17.80
N VAL A 115 7.50 -6.73 16.49
CA VAL A 115 8.79 -6.88 15.83
C VAL A 115 9.37 -5.53 15.44
N TRP A 116 8.52 -4.60 15.05
CA TRP A 116 8.91 -3.26 14.64
C TRP A 116 7.73 -2.27 14.83
N ALA A 117 8.05 -1.02 15.07
CA ALA A 117 7.07 0.06 15.15
C ALA A 117 7.66 1.41 14.74
N THR A 118 6.82 2.33 14.25
CA THR A 118 7.25 3.69 13.87
C THR A 118 7.55 4.60 15.06
N GLY A 119 7.02 4.29 16.24
CA GLY A 119 7.14 5.17 17.40
C GLY A 119 6.38 6.50 17.27
N THR A 120 5.37 6.56 16.40
CA THR A 120 4.59 7.77 16.09
C THR A 120 3.29 7.90 16.89
N ALA A 121 3.17 7.17 18.00
CA ALA A 121 1.99 7.23 18.86
C ALA A 121 1.78 8.65 19.39
N THR A 122 0.53 9.13 19.30
CA THR A 122 0.11 10.43 19.84
C THR A 122 -1.15 10.29 20.66
N ASN A 123 -1.32 11.16 21.65
CA ASN A 123 -2.54 11.23 22.49
C ASN A 123 -3.64 12.09 21.84
N SER A 124 -3.38 12.70 20.69
CA SER A 124 -4.39 13.47 19.97
C SER A 124 -5.37 12.54 19.25
N LYS A 125 -6.65 12.89 19.26
CA LYS A 125 -7.71 12.19 18.51
C LYS A 125 -7.68 12.57 17.01
N LEU A 126 -6.52 12.52 16.40
CA LEU A 126 -6.39 12.80 14.98
C LEU A 126 -6.63 11.50 14.18
N THR A 127 -7.40 11.62 13.12
CA THR A 127 -7.58 10.52 12.18
C THR A 127 -6.31 10.37 11.36
N SER A 128 -5.63 9.25 11.49
CA SER A 128 -4.42 8.92 10.73
C SER A 128 -4.70 7.87 9.68
N TYR A 129 -4.00 7.93 8.58
CA TYR A 129 -3.96 6.86 7.60
C TYR A 129 -2.55 6.75 7.02
N LEU A 130 -2.23 5.56 6.55
CA LEU A 130 -1.00 5.29 5.82
C LEU A 130 -1.28 5.31 4.33
N GLN A 131 -0.57 6.14 3.59
CA GLN A 131 -0.60 6.18 2.14
C GLN A 131 0.82 6.36 1.59
N LEU A 132 1.10 5.70 0.47
CA LEU A 132 2.37 5.84 -0.22
C LEU A 132 2.33 7.06 -1.14
N ALA A 133 3.41 7.85 -1.19
CA ALA A 133 3.55 8.99 -2.10
C ALA A 133 4.56 8.69 -3.21
N ASP A 134 4.44 9.36 -4.36
CA ASP A 134 5.36 9.17 -5.51
C ASP A 134 6.65 9.98 -5.38
N SER A 135 6.65 11.07 -4.61
CA SER A 135 7.75 12.04 -4.58
C SER A 135 8.82 11.78 -3.53
N CYS A 136 8.51 10.98 -2.53
CA CYS A 136 9.47 10.49 -1.52
C CYS A 136 8.82 9.38 -0.71
N ILE A 137 9.64 8.54 -0.09
CA ILE A 137 9.20 7.61 0.94
C ILE A 137 8.86 8.44 2.18
N GLY A 138 7.72 9.10 2.15
CA GLY A 138 7.25 9.97 3.21
C GLY A 138 5.94 9.44 3.80
N TRP A 139 5.94 9.23 5.09
CA TRP A 139 4.75 8.96 5.88
C TRP A 139 3.98 10.27 6.03
N GLN A 140 2.76 10.35 5.54
CA GLN A 140 1.91 11.49 5.82
C GLN A 140 0.91 11.12 6.90
N SER A 141 1.10 11.71 8.07
CA SER A 141 0.07 11.87 9.07
C SER A 141 -0.60 13.22 8.79
N LEU A 142 -1.85 13.23 8.39
CA LEU A 142 -2.61 14.47 8.34
C LEU A 142 -3.09 14.81 9.74
N ALA A 143 -2.64 15.97 10.18
CA ALA A 143 -3.17 16.63 11.35
C ALA A 143 -4.58 17.17 11.09
#